data_57a4a1c4aed2098c35cba6eb44b9ad90
#
_entry.id   57a4a1c4aed2098c35cba6eb44b9ad90
#
_cell.length_a   1.000
_cell.length_b   1.000
_cell.length_c   1.000
_cell.angle_alpha   90.00
_cell.angle_beta   90.00
_cell.angle_gamma   90.00
#
_symmetry.space_group_name_H-M   'P 1'
#
loop_
_entity.id
_entity.type
_entity.pdbx_description
1 polymer ?
#
loop_
_entity_poly.entity_id
_entity_poly.type
_entity_poly.pdbx_seq_one_letter_code
_entity_poly.pdbx_strand_id
1 'polypeptide(L)'
;MPIRRQDPQRLLAALSEQRAELGSPAWDGPLTPGALGDGCVAAVAAALDSGAVPRPEALRAAVVRLLDLLAARAPGRAVEVRIPPYAAIQCVPGPRHTRGTPPNVVETDPATWIRLATGRLAWAAAAADGRIRASGPRADLTEYLPPPGDAPGDPPG
;
A
#
# COMPACT_ATOMS: atom_id res chain seq x y z
N MET A 1 -0.90 12.76 -11.29
CA MET A 1 0.04 12.04 -12.18
C MET A 1 -0.12 10.56 -11.95
N PRO A 2 -0.29 9.75 -12.99
CA PRO A 2 -0.23 8.32 -12.81
C PRO A 2 1.16 7.94 -12.27
N ILE A 3 1.18 7.06 -11.28
CA ILE A 3 2.43 6.53 -10.77
C ILE A 3 3.15 5.84 -11.94
N ARG A 4 4.41 6.20 -12.15
CA ARG A 4 5.21 5.66 -13.25
C ARG A 4 5.21 4.12 -13.18
N ARG A 5 4.84 3.47 -14.29
CA ARG A 5 4.87 2.01 -14.39
C ARG A 5 6.21 1.49 -13.90
N GLN A 6 6.15 0.60 -12.92
CA GLN A 6 7.37 0.00 -12.39
C GLN A 6 7.92 -1.02 -13.40
N ASP A 7 9.22 -0.96 -13.62
CA ASP A 7 9.93 -1.89 -14.50
C ASP A 7 9.88 -3.31 -13.91
N PRO A 8 9.37 -4.30 -14.65
CA PRO A 8 9.31 -5.68 -14.16
C PRO A 8 10.66 -6.24 -13.70
N GLN A 9 11.74 -5.87 -14.35
CA GLN A 9 13.08 -6.33 -13.94
C GLN A 9 13.49 -5.79 -12.57
N ARG A 10 13.18 -4.52 -12.29
CA ARG A 10 13.41 -3.92 -10.98
C ARG A 10 12.52 -4.52 -9.91
N LEU A 11 11.26 -4.78 -10.25
CA LEU A 11 10.33 -5.44 -9.33
C LEU A 11 10.80 -6.84 -8.97
N LEU A 12 11.24 -7.61 -9.96
CA LEU A 12 11.76 -8.96 -9.73
C LEU A 12 13.02 -8.93 -8.85
N ALA A 13 13.92 -8.00 -9.10
CA ALA A 13 15.13 -7.84 -8.29
C ALA A 13 14.79 -7.50 -6.83
N ALA A 14 13.89 -6.54 -6.62
CA ALA A 14 13.45 -6.15 -5.28
C ALA A 14 12.78 -7.31 -4.54
N LEU A 15 11.90 -8.02 -5.23
CA LEU A 15 11.20 -9.19 -4.68
C LEU A 15 12.18 -10.31 -4.32
N SER A 16 13.14 -10.60 -5.21
CA SER A 16 14.14 -11.66 -5.01
C SER A 16 15.01 -11.38 -3.78
N GLU A 17 15.46 -10.15 -3.62
CA GLU A 17 16.25 -9.75 -2.45
C GLU A 17 15.48 -9.87 -1.15
N GLN A 18 14.22 -9.40 -1.14
CA GLN A 18 13.38 -9.48 0.05
C GLN A 18 13.07 -10.93 0.42
N ARG A 19 12.76 -11.77 -0.56
CA ARG A 19 12.49 -13.20 -0.35
C ARG A 19 13.73 -13.91 0.17
N ALA A 20 14.91 -13.59 -0.34
CA ALA A 20 16.16 -14.15 0.14
C ALA A 20 16.41 -13.84 1.62
N GLU A 21 16.16 -12.62 2.06
CA GLU A 21 16.27 -12.25 3.48
C GLU A 21 15.28 -12.99 4.38
N LEU A 22 14.10 -13.31 3.86
CA LEU A 22 13.09 -14.10 4.58
C LEU A 22 13.40 -15.61 4.58
N GLY A 23 14.43 -16.04 3.84
CA GLY A 23 14.68 -17.48 3.63
C GLY A 23 13.62 -18.15 2.77
N SER A 24 12.86 -17.39 2.00
CA SER A 24 11.82 -17.91 1.12
C SER A 24 12.39 -18.40 -0.21
N PRO A 25 11.74 -19.38 -0.87
CA PRO A 25 12.17 -19.83 -2.20
C PRO A 25 12.17 -18.70 -3.22
N ALA A 26 12.92 -18.89 -4.33
CA ALA A 26 12.89 -17.96 -5.44
C ALA A 26 11.47 -17.79 -6.00
N TRP A 27 11.18 -16.62 -6.56
CA TRP A 27 9.87 -16.36 -7.18
C TRP A 27 9.65 -17.28 -8.37
N ASP A 28 8.52 -17.97 -8.39
CA ASP A 28 8.11 -18.90 -9.46
C ASP A 28 6.77 -18.48 -10.12
N GLY A 29 6.24 -17.32 -9.74
CA GLY A 29 5.01 -16.79 -10.29
C GLY A 29 5.21 -16.01 -11.59
N PRO A 30 4.11 -15.46 -12.14
CA PRO A 30 4.17 -14.65 -13.35
C PRO A 30 5.10 -13.44 -13.22
N LEU A 31 5.74 -13.05 -14.32
CA LEU A 31 6.66 -11.91 -14.38
C LEU A 31 5.96 -10.61 -14.82
N THR A 32 4.65 -10.54 -14.66
CA THR A 32 3.90 -9.31 -14.93
C THR A 32 4.09 -8.30 -13.80
N PRO A 33 4.02 -6.99 -14.09
CA PRO A 33 4.13 -5.97 -13.04
C PRO A 33 3.15 -6.16 -11.90
N GLY A 34 1.90 -6.55 -12.20
CA GLY A 34 0.89 -6.82 -11.18
C GLY A 34 1.25 -7.97 -10.26
N ALA A 35 1.63 -9.11 -10.81
CA ALA A 35 2.02 -10.30 -10.02
C ALA A 35 3.28 -10.05 -9.19
N LEU A 36 4.28 -9.39 -9.77
CA LEU A 36 5.50 -9.03 -9.06
C LEU A 36 5.22 -8.02 -7.94
N GLY A 37 4.35 -7.05 -8.19
CA GLY A 37 3.90 -6.11 -7.16
C GLY A 37 3.18 -6.80 -6.02
N ASP A 38 2.28 -7.74 -6.31
CA ASP A 38 1.59 -8.55 -5.30
C ASP A 38 2.58 -9.41 -4.50
N GLY A 39 3.58 -9.97 -5.17
CA GLY A 39 4.69 -10.68 -4.51
C GLY A 39 5.46 -9.79 -3.54
N CYS A 40 5.76 -8.56 -3.94
CA CYS A 40 6.42 -7.58 -3.05
C CYS A 40 5.54 -7.26 -1.83
N VAL A 41 4.24 -7.08 -2.02
CA VAL A 41 3.30 -6.85 -0.91
C VAL A 41 3.35 -8.00 0.08
N ALA A 42 3.25 -9.24 -0.39
CA ALA A 42 3.28 -10.42 0.47
C ALA A 42 4.61 -10.54 1.23
N ALA A 43 5.73 -10.36 0.55
CA ALA A 43 7.06 -10.46 1.15
C ALA A 43 7.31 -9.35 2.19
N VAL A 44 6.92 -8.12 1.89
CA VAL A 44 7.04 -6.99 2.81
C VAL A 44 6.15 -7.18 4.04
N ALA A 45 4.90 -7.63 3.85
CA ALA A 45 4.00 -7.92 4.95
C ALA A 45 4.56 -9.02 5.87
N ALA A 46 5.12 -10.08 5.30
CA ALA A 46 5.77 -11.14 6.05
C ALA A 46 6.98 -10.63 6.85
N ALA A 47 7.79 -9.76 6.26
CA ALA A 47 8.90 -9.12 6.96
C ALA A 47 8.41 -8.30 8.16
N LEU A 48 7.38 -7.48 7.98
CA LEU A 48 6.78 -6.71 9.07
C LEU A 48 6.21 -7.60 10.16
N ASP A 49 5.52 -8.68 9.80
CA ASP A 49 4.95 -9.65 10.77
C ASP A 49 6.04 -10.33 11.60
N SER A 50 7.21 -10.56 11.03
CA SER A 50 8.37 -11.15 11.74
C SER A 50 9.16 -10.13 12.57
N GLY A 51 8.80 -8.86 12.55
CA GLY A 51 9.54 -7.79 13.22
C GLY A 51 10.79 -7.32 12.47
N ALA A 52 11.00 -7.80 11.25
CA ALA A 52 12.11 -7.36 10.42
C ALA A 52 11.82 -6.02 9.74
N VAL A 53 12.89 -5.32 9.38
CA VAL A 53 12.80 -4.10 8.57
C VAL A 53 12.79 -4.52 7.10
N PRO A 54 11.73 -4.22 6.33
CA PRO A 54 11.71 -4.55 4.92
C PRO A 54 12.81 -3.82 4.14
N ARG A 55 13.27 -4.44 3.06
CA ARG A 55 14.20 -3.77 2.16
C ARG A 55 13.51 -2.58 1.48
N PRO A 56 14.20 -1.43 1.35
CA PRO A 56 13.59 -0.20 0.82
C PRO A 56 12.96 -0.36 -0.57
N GLU A 57 13.61 -1.10 -1.47
CA GLU A 57 13.11 -1.31 -2.83
C GLU A 57 11.81 -2.13 -2.85
N ALA A 58 11.75 -3.19 -2.04
CA ALA A 58 10.54 -4.00 -1.91
C ALA A 58 9.41 -3.23 -1.22
N LEU A 59 9.74 -2.46 -0.19
CA LEU A 59 8.78 -1.61 0.52
C LEU A 59 8.17 -0.57 -0.42
N ARG A 60 9.00 0.12 -1.21
CA ARG A 60 8.52 1.06 -2.21
C ARG A 60 7.58 0.41 -3.21
N ALA A 61 7.98 -0.74 -3.76
CA ALA A 61 7.16 -1.50 -4.71
C ALA A 61 5.80 -1.89 -4.12
N ALA A 62 5.78 -2.35 -2.87
CA ALA A 62 4.56 -2.72 -2.17
C ALA A 62 3.65 -1.51 -1.90
N VAL A 63 4.22 -0.39 -1.46
CA VAL A 63 3.48 0.87 -1.25
C VAL A 63 2.77 1.29 -2.54
N VAL A 64 3.50 1.35 -3.65
CA VAL A 64 2.97 1.77 -4.95
C VAL A 64 1.88 0.81 -5.43
N ARG A 65 2.11 -0.50 -5.32
CA ARG A 65 1.11 -1.51 -5.73
C ARG A 65 -0.21 -1.34 -4.98
N LEU A 66 -0.15 -1.15 -3.68
CA LEU A 66 -1.35 -0.99 -2.85
C LEU A 66 -2.06 0.34 -3.10
N LEU A 67 -1.32 1.41 -3.39
CA LEU A 67 -1.91 2.68 -3.82
C LEU A 67 -2.62 2.55 -5.17
N ASP A 68 -2.04 1.85 -6.13
CA ASP A 68 -2.66 1.59 -7.43
C ASP A 68 -3.96 0.79 -7.28
N LEU A 69 -3.96 -0.22 -6.40
CA LEU A 69 -5.17 -1.00 -6.11
C LEU A 69 -6.25 -0.15 -5.45
N LEU A 70 -5.88 0.74 -4.53
CA LEU A 70 -6.82 1.67 -3.92
C LEU A 70 -7.43 2.62 -4.97
N ALA A 71 -6.60 3.20 -5.83
CA ALA A 71 -7.07 4.10 -6.89
C ALA A 71 -8.00 3.40 -7.88
N ALA A 72 -7.76 2.12 -8.17
CA ALA A 72 -8.64 1.31 -9.03
C ALA A 72 -9.98 0.98 -8.35
N ARG A 73 -9.95 0.71 -7.05
CA ARG A 73 -11.16 0.40 -6.25
C ARG A 73 -12.01 1.65 -5.98
N ALA A 74 -11.38 2.77 -5.74
CA ALA A 74 -12.01 4.03 -5.40
C ALA A 74 -11.55 5.15 -6.35
N PRO A 75 -11.95 5.10 -7.64
CA PRO A 75 -11.53 6.12 -8.59
C PRO A 75 -12.11 7.48 -8.25
N GLY A 76 -11.33 8.54 -8.44
CA GLY A 76 -11.75 9.91 -8.18
C GLY A 76 -10.58 10.80 -7.76
N ARG A 77 -10.90 12.00 -7.29
CA ARG A 77 -9.94 13.03 -6.88
C ARG A 77 -10.31 13.75 -5.60
N ALA A 78 -11.24 13.17 -4.81
CA ALA A 78 -11.72 13.81 -3.60
C ALA A 78 -10.73 13.73 -2.44
N VAL A 79 -9.85 12.74 -2.43
CA VAL A 79 -8.87 12.50 -1.37
C VAL A 79 -7.48 12.34 -1.98
N GLU A 80 -6.49 13.00 -1.39
CA GLU A 80 -5.08 12.72 -1.67
C GLU A 80 -4.52 11.83 -0.57
N VAL A 81 -3.91 10.71 -0.97
CA VAL A 81 -3.22 9.78 -0.06
C VAL A 81 -1.73 9.89 -0.30
N ARG A 82 -0.99 10.23 0.77
CA ARG A 82 0.46 10.46 0.75
C ARG A 82 1.17 9.43 1.61
N ILE A 83 2.14 8.74 1.03
CA ILE A 83 3.00 7.77 1.74
C ILE A 83 4.45 8.20 1.54
N PRO A 84 4.93 9.21 2.26
CA PRO A 84 6.31 9.64 2.12
C PRO A 84 7.30 8.53 2.53
N PRO A 85 8.46 8.44 1.88
CA PRO A 85 8.96 9.28 0.80
C PRO A 85 8.61 8.76 -0.60
N TYR A 86 7.71 7.77 -0.73
CA TYR A 86 7.60 6.98 -1.95
C TYR A 86 6.57 7.47 -2.96
N ALA A 87 5.36 7.81 -2.54
CA ALA A 87 4.30 8.13 -3.50
C ALA A 87 3.13 8.89 -2.90
N ALA A 88 2.34 9.49 -3.77
CA ALA A 88 1.04 10.06 -3.46
C ALA A 88 0.09 9.79 -4.62
N ILE A 89 -1.18 9.57 -4.32
CA ILE A 89 -2.24 9.42 -5.31
C ILE A 89 -3.46 10.24 -4.94
N GLN A 90 -4.32 10.47 -5.94
CA GLN A 90 -5.69 10.94 -5.71
C GLN A 90 -6.66 9.77 -5.92
N CYS A 91 -7.68 9.70 -5.08
CA CYS A 91 -8.70 8.65 -5.12
C CYS A 91 -10.00 9.16 -4.50
N VAL A 92 -10.99 8.28 -4.45
CA VAL A 92 -12.33 8.50 -3.88
C VAL A 92 -13.19 9.43 -4.73
N PRO A 93 -14.42 8.99 -5.11
CA PRO A 93 -15.39 9.85 -5.79
C PRO A 93 -15.84 11.00 -4.90
N GLY A 94 -16.07 12.14 -5.50
CA GLY A 94 -16.59 13.30 -4.78
C GLY A 94 -16.47 14.59 -5.58
N PRO A 95 -16.83 15.73 -4.97
CA PRO A 95 -16.72 17.03 -5.62
C PRO A 95 -15.29 17.30 -6.09
N ARG A 96 -15.18 17.80 -7.31
CA ARG A 96 -13.89 18.15 -7.92
C ARG A 96 -13.34 19.40 -7.27
N HIS A 97 -12.13 19.32 -6.72
CA HIS A 97 -11.40 20.48 -6.26
C HIS A 97 -10.45 20.95 -7.36
N THR A 98 -10.58 22.21 -7.78
CA THR A 98 -9.86 22.75 -8.94
C THR A 98 -8.73 23.70 -8.59
N ARG A 99 -8.59 24.09 -7.32
CA ARG A 99 -7.55 25.05 -6.90
C ARG A 99 -7.06 24.76 -5.47
N GLY A 100 -5.73 24.91 -5.28
CA GLY A 100 -5.09 24.91 -3.97
C GLY A 100 -4.88 23.52 -3.38
N THR A 101 -4.78 23.47 -2.06
CA THR A 101 -4.59 22.23 -1.31
C THR A 101 -5.81 21.32 -1.45
N PRO A 102 -5.64 20.00 -1.67
CA PRO A 102 -6.76 19.06 -1.67
C PRO A 102 -7.61 19.21 -0.39
N PRO A 103 -8.95 19.16 -0.49
CA PRO A 103 -9.83 19.35 0.67
C PRO A 103 -9.76 18.20 1.66
N ASN A 104 -9.30 17.01 1.22
CA ASN A 104 -9.14 15.84 2.05
C ASN A 104 -7.76 15.24 1.81
N VAL A 105 -7.00 15.03 2.89
CA VAL A 105 -5.66 14.47 2.82
C VAL A 105 -5.52 13.38 3.86
N VAL A 106 -4.96 12.26 3.44
CA VAL A 106 -4.52 11.17 4.31
C VAL A 106 -3.02 11.01 4.14
N GLU A 107 -2.26 11.06 5.22
CA GLU A 107 -0.82 10.82 5.20
C GLU A 107 -0.44 9.82 6.28
N THR A 108 0.36 8.84 5.92
CA THR A 108 0.90 7.87 6.86
C THR A 108 2.27 7.36 6.40
N ASP A 109 2.98 6.66 7.27
CA ASP A 109 4.26 6.04 6.93
C ASP A 109 4.08 4.75 6.14
N PRO A 110 5.14 4.29 5.43
CA PRO A 110 5.05 3.10 4.59
C PRO A 110 4.63 1.83 5.33
N ALA A 111 5.19 1.55 6.50
CA ALA A 111 4.86 0.34 7.25
C ALA A 111 3.40 0.34 7.73
N THR A 112 2.91 1.46 8.22
CA THR A 112 1.50 1.61 8.60
C THR A 112 0.58 1.43 7.40
N TRP A 113 0.94 2.01 6.25
CA TRP A 113 0.18 1.84 5.00
C TRP A 113 0.07 0.38 4.60
N ILE A 114 1.18 -0.36 4.60
CA ILE A 114 1.18 -1.80 4.28
C ILE A 114 0.22 -2.56 5.22
N ARG A 115 0.30 -2.31 6.52
CA ARG A 115 -0.57 -2.98 7.51
C ARG A 115 -2.04 -2.65 7.32
N LEU A 116 -2.38 -1.40 7.05
CA LEU A 116 -3.76 -0.98 6.77
C LEU A 116 -4.29 -1.65 5.50
N ALA A 117 -3.53 -1.56 4.42
CA ALA A 117 -3.95 -2.02 3.10
C ALA A 117 -3.94 -3.55 2.95
N THR A 118 -3.34 -4.27 3.89
CA THR A 118 -3.33 -5.74 3.91
C THR A 118 -4.21 -6.34 5.03
N GLY A 119 -5.01 -5.52 5.70
CA GLY A 119 -5.90 -5.98 6.76
C GLY A 119 -5.21 -6.38 8.07
N ARG A 120 -3.97 -5.98 8.28
CA ARG A 120 -3.20 -6.27 9.49
C ARG A 120 -3.42 -5.26 10.61
N LEU A 121 -3.97 -4.11 10.28
CA LEU A 121 -4.20 -3.01 11.20
C LEU A 121 -5.52 -2.33 10.85
N ALA A 122 -6.38 -2.12 11.84
CA ALA A 122 -7.61 -1.37 11.66
C ALA A 122 -7.35 0.13 11.54
N TRP A 123 -8.09 0.81 10.69
CA TRP A 123 -8.03 2.27 10.54
C TRP A 123 -8.21 2.99 11.88
N ALA A 124 -9.24 2.61 12.64
CA ALA A 124 -9.54 3.24 13.92
C ALA A 124 -8.38 3.11 14.92
N ALA A 125 -7.71 1.95 14.97
CA ALA A 125 -6.56 1.74 15.83
C ALA A 125 -5.36 2.61 15.41
N ALA A 126 -5.06 2.67 14.12
CA ALA A 126 -3.98 3.50 13.60
C ALA A 126 -4.24 5.00 13.83
N ALA A 127 -5.49 5.43 13.66
CA ALA A 127 -5.88 6.81 13.91
C ALA A 127 -5.76 7.17 15.39
N ALA A 128 -6.20 6.28 16.29
CA ALA A 128 -6.08 6.47 17.73
C ALA A 128 -4.63 6.55 18.21
N ASP A 129 -3.72 5.78 17.57
CA ASP A 129 -2.30 5.79 17.87
C ASP A 129 -1.54 6.98 17.24
N GLY A 130 -2.22 7.85 16.51
CA GLY A 130 -1.58 8.98 15.83
C GLY A 130 -0.72 8.59 14.62
N ARG A 131 -0.90 7.40 14.07
CA ARG A 131 -0.13 6.91 12.91
C ARG A 131 -0.66 7.41 11.58
N ILE A 132 -1.87 7.94 11.56
CA ILE A 132 -2.51 8.52 10.38
C ILE A 132 -2.76 9.99 10.63
N ARG A 133 -2.37 10.84 9.69
CA ARG A 133 -2.76 12.23 9.63
C ARG A 133 -3.87 12.35 8.59
N ALA A 134 -5.08 12.59 9.04
CA ALA A 134 -6.25 12.73 8.19
C ALA A 134 -6.89 14.09 8.41
N SER A 135 -7.17 14.80 7.33
CA SER A 135 -7.86 16.10 7.36
C SER A 135 -8.93 16.16 6.27
N GLY A 136 -10.05 16.77 6.61
CA GLY A 136 -11.19 16.90 5.72
C GLY A 136 -12.28 15.85 5.97
N PRO A 137 -13.52 16.14 5.53
CA PRO A 137 -14.70 15.31 5.87
C PRO A 137 -14.72 13.94 5.17
N ARG A 138 -13.92 13.75 4.12
CA ARG A 138 -13.83 12.49 3.36
C ARG A 138 -12.52 11.71 3.60
N ALA A 139 -11.73 12.10 4.59
CA ALA A 139 -10.43 11.54 4.87
C ALA A 139 -10.48 10.27 5.74
N ASP A 140 -11.54 9.49 5.66
CA ASP A 140 -11.65 8.16 6.26
C ASP A 140 -11.73 7.11 5.13
N LEU A 141 -10.72 6.24 5.06
CA LEU A 141 -10.61 5.24 4.01
C LEU A 141 -11.12 3.86 4.44
N THR A 142 -11.77 3.74 5.59
CA THR A 142 -12.20 2.45 6.16
C THR A 142 -12.99 1.60 5.16
N GLU A 143 -13.92 2.18 4.43
CA GLU A 143 -14.77 1.44 3.47
C GLU A 143 -14.00 0.93 2.23
N TYR A 144 -12.82 1.47 1.96
CA TYR A 144 -12.00 1.12 0.79
C TYR A 144 -10.84 0.20 1.13
N LEU A 145 -10.61 -0.06 2.42
CA LEU A 145 -9.54 -0.93 2.90
C LEU A 145 -10.11 -2.28 3.36
N PRO A 146 -9.32 -3.36 3.29
CA PRO A 146 -9.78 -4.65 3.79
C PRO A 146 -10.04 -4.58 5.29
N PRO A 147 -11.09 -5.25 5.80
CA PRO A 147 -11.30 -5.33 7.24
C PRO A 147 -10.15 -6.05 7.93
N PRO A 148 -9.89 -5.75 9.22
CA PRO A 148 -8.84 -6.44 9.97
C PRO A 148 -9.12 -7.94 10.02
N GLY A 149 -8.10 -8.74 9.72
CA GLY A 149 -8.19 -10.20 9.68
C GLY A 149 -8.39 -10.79 8.27
N ASP A 150 -8.76 -9.97 7.28
CA ASP A 150 -8.88 -10.39 5.87
C ASP A 150 -7.56 -10.19 5.11
N ALA A 151 -6.43 -10.54 5.70
CA ALA A 151 -5.17 -10.47 4.99
C ALA A 151 -5.23 -11.41 3.77
N PRO A 152 -4.98 -10.92 2.55
CA PRO A 152 -4.89 -11.79 1.40
C PRO A 152 -3.69 -12.73 1.59
N GLY A 153 -3.94 -14.00 1.80
CA GLY A 153 -2.89 -14.99 1.91
C GLY A 153 -3.08 -16.14 2.88
N ASP A 154 -4.12 -16.12 3.72
CA ASP A 154 -4.47 -17.33 4.46
C ASP A 154 -5.39 -18.20 3.58
N PRO A 155 -4.96 -19.41 3.18
CA PRO A 155 -5.87 -20.34 2.57
C PRO A 155 -6.99 -20.67 3.57
N PRO A 156 -8.22 -20.88 3.10
CA PRO A 156 -9.29 -21.30 3.99
C PRO A 156 -8.87 -22.58 4.71
N GLY A 157 -8.87 -22.50 6.00
CA GLY A 157 -8.61 -23.64 6.88
C GLY A 157 -9.67 -24.73 6.71
#